data_4b856a7cb987f9be37ff070822630d70
#
_entry.id   4b856a7cb987f9be37ff070822630d70
#
_cell.length_a   1.000
_cell.length_b   1.000
_cell.length_c   1.000
_cell.angle_alpha   90.00
_cell.angle_beta   90.00
_cell.angle_gamma   90.00
#
_symmetry.space_group_name_H-M   'P 1'
#
loop_
_entity.id
_entity.type
_entity.pdbx_description
1 polymer ?
#
loop_
_entity_poly.entity_id
_entity_poly.type
_entity_poly.pdbx_seq_one_letter_code
_entity_poly.pdbx_strand_id
1 'polypeptide(L)'
;GATAAEKEAAALRAKLNDPATFDGLHERVAAQDRKALMDQIAAADATAAKYRALLDQDVSWTDENGVNQMHHGARVVVFDPKNEAIATYHGPIDPVTRDIPQWIKNVVVHVPGTTTNIASFGGPDGFGKNLYGATSDTAVFVWAGGPLPQTIPEATSPSYAQDLAQKLVDFRNGMPEVDDKRIGVTGHSYGGAVVGLAEQAGLRADRVLYIAGAGMGEGVKGVQDFPNTGDKPHYSMQSRNEIVVGLIQDLPMHGQSPIRDGSGVIRLETGFTDADDPTSPDIESTGMLESHSSLMQPGSTSFENVVGVVEGTTVELYSESKSEDRWYGSVNVDGIDHDDYKPNMVGVK
;
A
#
# COMPACT_ATOMS: atom_id res chain seq x y z
N GLY A 1 21.63 -5.92 2.91
CA GLY A 1 20.80 -5.43 4.00
C GLY A 1 21.28 -5.97 5.33
N ALA A 2 20.81 -7.14 5.78
CA ALA A 2 21.17 -7.71 7.08
C ALA A 2 22.70 -7.75 7.30
N THR A 3 23.44 -8.29 6.35
CA THR A 3 24.92 -8.37 6.43
C THR A 3 25.60 -6.99 6.52
N ALA A 4 25.05 -5.95 5.89
CA ALA A 4 25.60 -4.59 5.99
C ALA A 4 25.37 -4.01 7.39
N ALA A 5 24.14 -4.13 7.92
CA ALA A 5 23.80 -3.68 9.26
C ALA A 5 24.59 -4.45 10.35
N GLU A 6 24.81 -5.75 10.17
CA GLU A 6 25.65 -6.56 11.07
C GLU A 6 27.12 -6.12 11.04
N LYS A 7 27.67 -5.78 9.87
CA LYS A 7 29.02 -5.23 9.74
C LYS A 7 29.13 -3.86 10.42
N GLU A 8 28.11 -3.01 10.27
CA GLU A 8 28.03 -1.72 10.94
C GLU A 8 27.99 -1.89 12.46
N ALA A 9 27.12 -2.74 12.97
CA ALA A 9 27.06 -3.05 14.40
C ALA A 9 28.38 -3.61 14.94
N ALA A 10 29.05 -4.48 14.18
CA ALA A 10 30.37 -5.01 14.54
C ALA A 10 31.45 -3.91 14.59
N ALA A 11 31.46 -3.00 13.62
CA ALA A 11 32.39 -1.87 13.60
C ALA A 11 32.16 -0.90 14.77
N LEU A 12 30.90 -0.61 15.11
CA LEU A 12 30.53 0.20 16.26
C LEU A 12 30.91 -0.47 17.60
N ARG A 13 30.73 -1.80 17.72
CA ARG A 13 31.20 -2.57 18.87
C ARG A 13 32.71 -2.54 19.00
N ALA A 14 33.44 -2.63 17.89
CA ALA A 14 34.90 -2.49 17.91
C ALA A 14 35.33 -1.13 18.46
N LYS A 15 34.69 -0.03 18.04
CA LYS A 15 34.94 1.32 18.58
C LYS A 15 34.57 1.42 20.05
N LEU A 16 33.46 0.85 20.49
CA LEU A 16 33.03 0.87 21.90
C LEU A 16 34.03 0.15 22.82
N ASN A 17 34.65 -0.91 22.31
CA ASN A 17 35.59 -1.76 23.05
C ASN A 17 37.06 -1.27 22.94
N ASP A 18 37.36 -0.32 22.06
CA ASP A 18 38.70 0.25 21.94
C ASP A 18 38.91 1.35 23.01
N PRO A 19 39.83 1.13 23.96
CA PRO A 19 40.13 2.13 24.98
C PRO A 19 40.53 3.50 24.40
N ALA A 20 41.24 3.51 23.26
CA ALA A 20 41.68 4.73 22.62
C ALA A 20 40.52 5.62 22.13
N THR A 21 39.33 5.06 21.92
CA THR A 21 38.15 5.82 21.49
C THR A 21 37.76 6.92 22.50
N PHE A 22 38.07 6.74 23.76
CA PHE A 22 37.64 7.64 24.86
C PHE A 22 38.82 8.29 25.56
N ASP A 23 40.05 8.08 25.07
CA ASP A 23 41.25 8.66 25.69
C ASP A 23 41.24 10.20 25.62
N GLY A 24 41.61 10.82 26.76
CA GLY A 24 41.65 12.27 26.90
C GLY A 24 40.30 12.97 27.04
N LEU A 25 39.20 12.26 27.05
CA LEU A 25 37.85 12.80 27.25
C LEU A 25 37.54 12.97 28.73
N HIS A 26 36.84 14.04 29.08
CA HIS A 26 36.25 14.19 30.40
C HIS A 26 35.22 13.08 30.65
N GLU A 27 35.13 12.52 31.86
CA GLU A 27 34.32 11.37 32.23
C GLU A 27 32.85 11.46 31.77
N ARG A 28 32.22 12.64 31.90
CA ARG A 28 30.87 12.91 31.43
C ARG A 28 30.71 12.77 29.92
N VAL A 29 31.68 13.26 29.16
CA VAL A 29 31.70 13.21 27.68
C VAL A 29 31.90 11.77 27.24
N ALA A 30 32.86 11.07 27.82
CA ALA A 30 33.08 9.64 27.56
C ALA A 30 31.87 8.77 27.84
N ALA A 31 31.11 9.05 28.93
CA ALA A 31 29.88 8.35 29.25
C ALA A 31 28.77 8.63 28.23
N GLN A 32 28.64 9.87 27.75
CA GLN A 32 27.66 10.26 26.74
C GLN A 32 28.00 9.63 25.39
N ASP A 33 29.25 9.62 24.97
CA ASP A 33 29.70 9.02 23.71
C ASP A 33 29.52 7.49 23.72
N ARG A 34 29.82 6.84 24.87
CA ARG A 34 29.52 5.40 25.03
C ARG A 34 28.05 5.09 24.88
N LYS A 35 27.18 5.90 25.51
CA LYS A 35 25.73 5.74 25.37
C LYS A 35 25.31 5.91 23.89
N ALA A 36 25.80 6.93 23.20
CA ALA A 36 25.50 7.16 21.79
C ALA A 36 25.91 5.97 20.91
N LEU A 37 27.10 5.39 21.14
CA LEU A 37 27.55 4.20 20.43
C LEU A 37 26.67 2.98 20.72
N MET A 38 26.24 2.80 21.98
CA MET A 38 25.30 1.71 22.36
C MET A 38 23.95 1.86 21.66
N ASP A 39 23.41 3.08 21.59
CA ASP A 39 22.16 3.38 20.91
C ASP A 39 22.27 3.11 19.40
N GLN A 40 23.41 3.45 18.78
CA GLN A 40 23.68 3.14 17.36
C GLN A 40 23.81 1.63 17.11
N ILE A 41 24.48 0.91 17.98
CA ILE A 41 24.57 -0.57 17.91
C ILE A 41 23.18 -1.19 17.98
N ALA A 42 22.37 -0.76 18.94
CA ALA A 42 20.99 -1.28 19.07
C ALA A 42 20.15 -1.01 17.84
N ALA A 43 20.29 0.16 17.22
CA ALA A 43 19.61 0.51 15.95
C ALA A 43 20.07 -0.36 14.77
N ALA A 44 21.39 -0.60 14.66
CA ALA A 44 21.93 -1.46 13.61
C ALA A 44 21.51 -2.94 13.80
N ASP A 45 21.49 -3.45 15.02
CA ASP A 45 21.00 -4.80 15.33
C ASP A 45 19.52 -4.95 15.04
N ALA A 46 18.69 -3.97 15.42
CA ALA A 46 17.27 -3.96 15.13
C ALA A 46 17.02 -3.95 13.60
N THR A 47 17.82 -3.19 12.86
CA THR A 47 17.77 -3.16 11.40
C THR A 47 18.14 -4.51 10.80
N ALA A 48 19.20 -5.15 11.27
CA ALA A 48 19.59 -6.49 10.83
C ALA A 48 18.49 -7.54 11.11
N ALA A 49 17.88 -7.48 12.29
CA ALA A 49 16.79 -8.36 12.69
C ALA A 49 15.56 -8.20 11.77
N LYS A 50 15.17 -6.96 11.45
CA LYS A 50 14.07 -6.68 10.51
C LYS A 50 14.35 -7.25 9.11
N TYR A 51 15.56 -7.07 8.59
CA TYR A 51 15.95 -7.65 7.29
C TYR A 51 15.92 -9.18 7.30
N ARG A 52 16.33 -9.81 8.41
CA ARG A 52 16.22 -11.26 8.55
C ARG A 52 14.77 -11.71 8.60
N ALA A 53 13.92 -11.03 9.37
CA ALA A 53 12.50 -11.34 9.46
C ALA A 53 11.78 -11.30 8.10
N LEU A 54 12.19 -10.40 7.19
CA LEU A 54 11.68 -10.39 5.82
C LEU A 54 12.09 -11.63 5.00
N LEU A 55 13.26 -12.21 5.30
CA LEU A 55 13.78 -13.39 4.61
C LEU A 55 13.29 -14.70 5.23
N ASP A 56 12.88 -14.68 6.50
CA ASP A 56 12.43 -15.87 7.25
C ASP A 56 10.93 -16.14 7.11
N GLN A 57 10.20 -15.36 6.29
CA GLN A 57 8.78 -15.58 6.05
C GLN A 57 8.56 -16.72 5.07
N ASP A 58 7.73 -17.68 5.46
CA ASP A 58 7.26 -18.72 4.56
C ASP A 58 6.10 -18.20 3.70
N VAL A 59 6.22 -18.39 2.39
CA VAL A 59 5.15 -18.12 1.43
C VAL A 59 4.57 -19.45 0.97
N SER A 60 3.31 -19.72 1.27
CA SER A 60 2.59 -20.90 0.81
C SER A 60 1.58 -20.52 -0.27
N TRP A 61 1.38 -21.40 -1.24
CA TRP A 61 0.34 -21.28 -2.26
C TRP A 61 -0.15 -22.67 -2.68
N THR A 62 -1.33 -22.74 -3.27
CA THR A 62 -1.83 -23.96 -3.90
C THR A 62 -1.58 -23.85 -5.41
N ASP A 63 -0.96 -24.88 -6.00
CA ASP A 63 -0.72 -24.91 -7.44
C ASP A 63 -1.98 -25.30 -8.24
N GLU A 64 -1.90 -25.29 -9.57
CA GLU A 64 -2.98 -25.64 -10.49
C GLU A 64 -3.54 -27.05 -10.30
N ASN A 65 -2.80 -27.95 -9.64
CA ASN A 65 -3.19 -29.32 -9.34
C ASN A 65 -3.80 -29.46 -7.93
N GLY A 66 -3.97 -28.35 -7.20
CA GLY A 66 -4.47 -28.35 -5.83
C GLY A 66 -3.44 -28.77 -4.78
N VAL A 67 -2.15 -28.81 -5.13
CA VAL A 67 -1.06 -29.20 -4.22
C VAL A 67 -0.52 -27.96 -3.51
N ASN A 68 -0.46 -28.03 -2.17
CA ASN A 68 0.15 -26.97 -1.39
C ASN A 68 1.67 -26.93 -1.60
N GLN A 69 2.15 -25.81 -2.07
CA GLN A 69 3.56 -25.48 -2.24
C GLN A 69 4.00 -24.51 -1.16
N MET A 70 5.28 -24.51 -0.81
CA MET A 70 5.86 -23.59 0.16
C MET A 70 7.22 -23.13 -0.29
N HIS A 71 7.52 -21.85 -0.06
CA HIS A 71 8.84 -21.26 -0.25
C HIS A 71 9.29 -20.57 1.04
N HIS A 72 10.49 -20.87 1.48
CA HIS A 72 11.10 -20.17 2.61
C HIS A 72 11.55 -18.76 2.21
N GLY A 73 11.15 -17.80 2.99
CA GLY A 73 11.49 -16.40 2.82
C GLY A 73 10.51 -15.62 1.94
N ALA A 74 10.31 -14.35 2.25
CA ALA A 74 9.60 -13.43 1.37
C ALA A 74 10.35 -13.33 0.04
N ARG A 75 9.62 -13.36 -1.07
CA ARG A 75 10.21 -13.15 -2.39
C ARG A 75 10.48 -11.68 -2.61
N VAL A 76 11.62 -11.24 -2.15
CA VAL A 76 12.10 -9.87 -2.38
C VAL A 76 12.61 -9.78 -3.81
N VAL A 77 11.94 -9.01 -4.64
CA VAL A 77 12.27 -8.84 -6.08
C VAL A 77 13.06 -7.56 -6.34
N VAL A 78 12.93 -6.56 -5.46
CA VAL A 78 13.77 -5.37 -5.44
C VAL A 78 14.29 -5.18 -4.03
N PHE A 79 15.60 -4.93 -3.89
CA PHE A 79 16.19 -4.59 -2.60
C PHE A 79 17.40 -3.68 -2.80
N ASP A 80 17.20 -2.39 -2.63
CA ASP A 80 18.24 -1.36 -2.68
C ASP A 80 18.14 -0.45 -1.45
N PRO A 81 18.73 -0.86 -0.31
CA PRO A 81 18.66 -0.08 0.92
C PRO A 81 19.36 1.27 0.84
N LYS A 82 20.27 1.48 -0.12
CA LYS A 82 20.92 2.77 -0.33
C LYS A 82 19.93 3.82 -0.86
N ASN A 83 19.03 3.40 -1.71
CA ASN A 83 17.99 4.24 -2.32
C ASN A 83 16.62 4.00 -1.68
N GLU A 84 16.54 3.32 -0.53
CA GLU A 84 15.32 2.97 0.20
C GLU A 84 14.27 2.26 -0.67
N ALA A 85 14.72 1.46 -1.65
CA ALA A 85 13.83 0.74 -2.53
C ALA A 85 13.69 -0.72 -2.11
N ILE A 86 12.44 -1.18 -2.06
CA ILE A 86 12.07 -2.58 -1.77
C ILE A 86 10.81 -2.94 -2.53
N ALA A 87 10.77 -4.17 -3.07
CA ALA A 87 9.53 -4.78 -3.53
C ALA A 87 9.52 -6.25 -3.20
N THR A 88 8.33 -6.75 -2.83
CA THR A 88 8.08 -8.16 -2.58
C THR A 88 7.05 -8.71 -3.56
N TYR A 89 7.05 -10.02 -3.69
CA TYR A 89 6.13 -10.77 -4.54
C TYR A 89 5.43 -11.85 -3.72
N HIS A 90 4.11 -11.87 -3.78
CA HIS A 90 3.24 -12.89 -3.21
C HIS A 90 2.52 -13.60 -4.37
N GLY A 91 2.78 -14.87 -4.54
CA GLY A 91 2.22 -15.66 -5.62
C GLY A 91 3.05 -16.88 -5.96
N PRO A 92 2.53 -17.75 -6.85
CA PRO A 92 3.26 -18.92 -7.35
C PRO A 92 4.34 -18.50 -8.34
N ILE A 93 5.38 -19.32 -8.44
CA ILE A 93 6.38 -19.27 -9.50
C ILE A 93 6.47 -20.65 -10.10
N ASP A 94 6.46 -20.73 -11.42
CA ASP A 94 6.74 -21.96 -12.13
C ASP A 94 8.15 -22.45 -11.77
N PRO A 95 8.31 -23.67 -11.27
CA PRO A 95 9.61 -24.16 -10.80
C PRO A 95 10.63 -24.38 -11.94
N VAL A 96 10.16 -24.48 -13.19
CA VAL A 96 10.99 -24.74 -14.37
C VAL A 96 11.36 -23.44 -15.08
N THR A 97 10.34 -22.63 -15.46
CA THR A 97 10.56 -21.37 -16.19
C THR A 97 10.96 -20.21 -15.29
N ARG A 98 10.61 -20.28 -14.01
CA ARG A 98 10.81 -19.22 -13.00
C ARG A 98 9.90 -18.01 -13.20
N ASP A 99 8.91 -18.10 -14.05
CA ASP A 99 7.94 -17.08 -14.37
C ASP A 99 6.66 -17.22 -13.52
N ILE A 100 5.77 -16.24 -13.63
CA ILE A 100 4.42 -16.32 -13.06
C ILE A 100 3.62 -17.31 -13.90
N PRO A 101 3.05 -18.39 -13.31
CA PRO A 101 2.33 -19.41 -14.05
C PRO A 101 1.20 -18.86 -14.92
N GLN A 102 0.89 -19.52 -16.02
CA GLN A 102 -0.14 -19.08 -16.96
C GLN A 102 -1.57 -19.13 -16.38
N TRP A 103 -1.81 -19.95 -15.38
CA TRP A 103 -3.12 -20.00 -14.71
C TRP A 103 -3.39 -18.77 -13.82
N ILE A 104 -2.38 -18.03 -13.40
CA ILE A 104 -2.52 -16.69 -12.83
C ILE A 104 -3.04 -15.76 -13.93
N LYS A 105 -4.19 -15.13 -13.71
CA LYS A 105 -4.86 -14.23 -14.66
C LYS A 105 -4.60 -12.76 -14.37
N ASN A 106 -4.40 -12.44 -13.09
CA ASN A 106 -4.29 -11.08 -12.63
C ASN A 106 -2.94 -10.87 -11.92
N VAL A 107 -2.33 -9.73 -12.15
CA VAL A 107 -1.13 -9.29 -11.41
C VAL A 107 -1.40 -7.89 -10.88
N VAL A 108 -1.17 -7.70 -9.60
CA VAL A 108 -1.38 -6.43 -8.92
C VAL A 108 -0.07 -5.84 -8.45
N VAL A 109 0.10 -4.54 -8.64
CA VAL A 109 1.19 -3.77 -8.02
C VAL A 109 0.56 -2.83 -7.00
N HIS A 110 0.85 -3.07 -5.72
CA HIS A 110 0.42 -2.21 -4.61
C HIS A 110 1.51 -1.23 -4.24
N VAL A 111 1.16 0.06 -4.23
CA VAL A 111 2.04 1.17 -3.83
C VAL A 111 1.58 1.69 -2.47
N PRO A 112 2.38 1.53 -1.41
CA PRO A 112 2.04 1.98 -0.07
C PRO A 112 2.17 3.50 0.09
N GLY A 113 1.74 4.01 1.25
CA GLY A 113 1.72 5.43 1.56
C GLY A 113 2.84 5.90 2.48
N THR A 114 2.57 7.08 3.08
CA THR A 114 3.41 7.75 4.08
C THR A 114 3.82 6.80 5.21
N THR A 115 4.99 7.05 5.80
CA THR A 115 5.64 6.24 6.85
C THR A 115 6.22 4.89 6.38
N THR A 116 6.01 4.52 5.12
CA THR A 116 6.64 3.31 4.58
C THR A 116 8.12 3.57 4.29
N ASN A 117 8.94 2.70 4.83
CA ASN A 117 10.37 2.57 4.56
C ASN A 117 10.76 1.09 4.69
N ILE A 118 11.99 0.74 4.38
CA ILE A 118 12.42 -0.67 4.44
C ILE A 118 12.17 -1.28 5.83
N ALA A 119 12.34 -0.50 6.91
CA ALA A 119 12.17 -0.99 8.28
C ALA A 119 10.68 -1.19 8.67
N SER A 120 9.76 -0.41 8.08
CA SER A 120 8.31 -0.50 8.32
C SER A 120 7.56 -1.27 7.22
N PHE A 121 8.26 -1.78 6.22
CA PHE A 121 7.67 -2.42 5.04
C PHE A 121 6.80 -3.65 5.36
N GLY A 122 7.01 -4.27 6.52
CA GLY A 122 6.23 -5.44 6.96
C GLY A 122 4.71 -5.22 7.02
N GLY A 123 4.24 -3.99 7.26
CA GLY A 123 2.81 -3.67 7.22
C GLY A 123 2.24 -3.77 5.79
N PRO A 124 2.76 -2.99 4.82
CA PRO A 124 2.39 -3.11 3.41
C PRO A 124 2.57 -4.52 2.83
N ASP A 125 3.65 -5.21 3.19
CA ASP A 125 3.90 -6.60 2.80
C ASP A 125 2.82 -7.55 3.33
N GLY A 126 2.40 -7.35 4.59
CA GLY A 126 1.28 -8.08 5.21
C GLY A 126 -0.03 -7.88 4.44
N PHE A 127 -0.33 -6.67 3.98
CA PHE A 127 -1.49 -6.42 3.11
C PHE A 127 -1.37 -7.21 1.79
N GLY A 128 -0.21 -7.16 1.14
CA GLY A 128 0.04 -7.93 -0.10
C GLY A 128 -0.16 -9.43 0.09
N LYS A 129 0.31 -9.97 1.21
CA LYS A 129 0.11 -11.38 1.59
C LYS A 129 -1.36 -11.71 1.81
N ASN A 130 -2.09 -10.86 2.52
CA ASN A 130 -3.52 -11.05 2.79
C ASN A 130 -4.32 -10.99 1.49
N LEU A 131 -4.02 -10.02 0.63
CA LEU A 131 -4.68 -9.87 -0.67
C LEU A 131 -4.45 -11.10 -1.55
N TYR A 132 -3.20 -11.59 -1.63
CA TYR A 132 -2.89 -12.84 -2.33
C TYR A 132 -3.69 -14.02 -1.76
N GLY A 133 -3.77 -14.13 -0.42
CA GLY A 133 -4.50 -15.22 0.25
C GLY A 133 -6.01 -15.17 0.07
N ALA A 134 -6.58 -14.01 -0.25
CA ALA A 134 -8.01 -13.82 -0.49
C ALA A 134 -8.40 -13.97 -1.97
N THR A 135 -7.43 -14.10 -2.87
CA THR A 135 -7.65 -14.20 -4.32
C THR A 135 -7.35 -15.60 -4.84
N SER A 136 -7.93 -15.97 -5.99
CA SER A 136 -7.81 -17.33 -6.56
C SER A 136 -6.76 -17.43 -7.66
N ASP A 137 -6.65 -16.42 -8.51
CA ASP A 137 -5.79 -16.41 -9.70
C ASP A 137 -5.01 -15.09 -9.86
N THR A 138 -4.71 -14.45 -8.73
CA THR A 138 -4.01 -13.16 -8.65
C THR A 138 -2.65 -13.33 -8.01
N ALA A 139 -1.62 -12.68 -8.56
CA ALA A 139 -0.33 -12.49 -7.92
C ALA A 139 -0.16 -11.01 -7.51
N VAL A 140 0.51 -10.76 -6.39
CA VAL A 140 0.62 -9.42 -5.82
C VAL A 140 2.06 -9.01 -5.64
N PHE A 141 2.44 -7.87 -6.22
CA PHE A 141 3.67 -7.16 -5.88
C PHE A 141 3.34 -6.03 -4.91
N VAL A 142 4.12 -5.91 -3.85
CA VAL A 142 4.13 -4.72 -2.99
C VAL A 142 5.39 -3.94 -3.30
N TRP A 143 5.26 -2.68 -3.73
CA TRP A 143 6.36 -1.92 -4.30
C TRP A 143 6.54 -0.56 -3.65
N ALA A 144 7.71 -0.32 -3.11
CA ALA A 144 8.23 0.98 -2.68
C ALA A 144 9.58 1.22 -3.40
N GLY A 145 9.56 1.90 -4.53
CA GLY A 145 10.72 2.07 -5.42
C GLY A 145 11.72 3.15 -4.97
N GLY A 146 11.59 3.64 -3.76
CA GLY A 146 12.44 4.66 -3.15
C GLY A 146 11.79 5.27 -1.93
N PRO A 147 12.35 6.39 -1.41
CA PRO A 147 11.82 7.07 -0.24
C PRO A 147 10.36 7.49 -0.43
N LEU A 148 9.55 7.28 0.61
CA LEU A 148 8.20 7.82 0.77
C LEU A 148 8.21 8.83 1.92
N PRO A 149 7.26 9.79 1.99
CA PRO A 149 7.16 10.71 3.12
C PRO A 149 7.11 9.96 4.45
N GLN A 150 7.84 10.41 5.46
CA GLN A 150 7.85 9.77 6.77
C GLN A 150 6.96 10.49 7.79
N THR A 151 6.47 11.67 7.44
CA THR A 151 5.57 12.49 8.28
C THR A 151 4.46 13.11 7.44
N ILE A 152 3.36 13.51 8.07
CA ILE A 152 2.26 14.22 7.38
C ILE A 152 2.74 15.55 6.76
N PRO A 153 3.57 16.38 7.41
CA PRO A 153 4.15 17.56 6.76
C PRO A 153 4.96 17.23 5.49
N GLU A 154 5.75 16.17 5.47
CA GLU A 154 6.46 15.74 4.27
C GLU A 154 5.49 15.27 3.17
N ALA A 155 4.39 14.63 3.54
CA ALA A 155 3.37 14.17 2.62
C ALA A 155 2.62 15.32 1.89
N THR A 156 2.78 16.57 2.32
CA THR A 156 2.27 17.73 1.57
C THR A 156 3.11 18.04 0.33
N SER A 157 4.35 17.53 0.23
CA SER A 157 5.22 17.73 -0.93
C SER A 157 4.90 16.73 -2.05
N PRO A 158 4.78 17.16 -3.31
CA PRO A 158 4.62 16.24 -4.45
C PRO A 158 5.93 15.58 -4.87
N SER A 159 7.09 16.02 -4.38
CA SER A 159 8.41 15.61 -4.88
C SER A 159 8.66 14.11 -4.80
N TYR A 160 8.23 13.46 -3.71
CA TYR A 160 8.38 12.01 -3.58
C TYR A 160 7.59 11.25 -4.66
N ALA A 161 6.36 11.71 -4.97
CA ALA A 161 5.55 11.08 -5.99
C ALA A 161 6.12 11.35 -7.40
N GLN A 162 6.64 12.54 -7.66
CA GLN A 162 7.35 12.88 -8.91
C GLN A 162 8.58 11.98 -9.12
N ASP A 163 9.40 11.78 -8.07
CA ASP A 163 10.60 10.94 -8.12
C ASP A 163 10.29 9.45 -8.31
N LEU A 164 9.12 8.99 -7.82
CA LEU A 164 8.70 7.60 -7.87
C LEU A 164 7.90 7.24 -9.12
N ALA A 165 7.24 8.20 -9.76
CA ALA A 165 6.34 7.97 -10.88
C ALA A 165 7.01 7.19 -12.02
N GLN A 166 8.13 7.70 -12.55
CA GLN A 166 8.85 7.01 -13.63
C GLN A 166 9.40 5.65 -13.20
N LYS A 167 9.84 5.51 -11.95
CA LYS A 167 10.33 4.24 -11.42
C LYS A 167 9.23 3.17 -11.36
N LEU A 168 7.98 3.57 -11.08
CA LEU A 168 6.84 2.66 -11.12
C LEU A 168 6.53 2.22 -12.55
N VAL A 169 6.59 3.14 -13.52
CA VAL A 169 6.47 2.83 -14.95
C VAL A 169 7.55 1.84 -15.38
N ASP A 170 8.80 2.09 -14.99
CA ASP A 170 9.94 1.23 -15.34
C ASP A 170 9.82 -0.15 -14.67
N PHE A 171 9.37 -0.20 -13.41
CA PHE A 171 9.10 -1.47 -12.72
C PHE A 171 8.04 -2.29 -13.45
N ARG A 172 6.90 -1.67 -13.83
CA ARG A 172 5.84 -2.34 -14.59
C ARG A 172 6.34 -2.82 -15.98
N ASN A 173 7.10 -1.99 -16.68
CA ASN A 173 7.65 -2.35 -17.99
C ASN A 173 8.75 -3.41 -17.92
N GLY A 174 9.38 -3.59 -16.77
CA GLY A 174 10.34 -4.66 -16.51
C GLY A 174 9.72 -6.01 -16.16
N MET A 175 8.40 -6.16 -16.28
CA MET A 175 7.66 -7.41 -16.05
C MET A 175 7.15 -8.01 -17.38
N PRO A 176 8.02 -8.49 -18.30
CA PRO A 176 7.59 -8.95 -19.63
C PRO A 176 6.66 -10.16 -19.57
N GLU A 177 6.83 -11.02 -18.57
CA GLU A 177 6.08 -12.27 -18.40
C GLU A 177 4.63 -12.06 -17.96
N VAL A 178 4.25 -10.80 -17.70
CA VAL A 178 2.88 -10.43 -17.30
C VAL A 178 2.09 -9.72 -18.40
N ASP A 179 2.64 -9.58 -19.61
CA ASP A 179 1.96 -8.87 -20.70
C ASP A 179 0.71 -9.62 -21.21
N ASP A 180 0.56 -10.90 -20.93
CA ASP A 180 -0.63 -11.72 -21.21
C ASP A 180 -1.66 -11.70 -20.07
N LYS A 181 -1.37 -11.01 -18.96
CA LYS A 181 -2.19 -10.95 -17.74
C LYS A 181 -2.87 -9.59 -17.59
N ARG A 182 -3.96 -9.57 -16.84
CA ARG A 182 -4.59 -8.30 -16.45
C ARG A 182 -3.79 -7.65 -15.34
N ILE A 183 -3.43 -6.40 -15.53
CA ILE A 183 -2.62 -5.64 -14.59
C ILE A 183 -3.51 -4.71 -13.78
N GLY A 184 -3.55 -4.95 -12.47
CA GLY A 184 -4.10 -4.01 -11.50
C GLY A 184 -3.00 -3.16 -10.87
N VAL A 185 -3.26 -1.89 -10.64
CA VAL A 185 -2.38 -1.04 -9.82
C VAL A 185 -3.19 -0.42 -8.71
N THR A 186 -2.71 -0.54 -7.48
CA THR A 186 -3.38 0.04 -6.32
C THR A 186 -2.46 1.00 -5.59
N GLY A 187 -2.98 2.15 -5.18
CA GLY A 187 -2.23 3.14 -4.41
C GLY A 187 -2.93 3.46 -3.10
N HIS A 188 -2.26 3.21 -1.97
CA HIS A 188 -2.77 3.57 -0.66
C HIS A 188 -2.22 4.92 -0.20
N SER A 189 -3.09 5.80 0.30
CA SER A 189 -2.68 7.08 0.88
C SER A 189 -1.81 7.89 -0.11
N TYR A 190 -0.59 8.28 0.27
CA TYR A 190 0.37 8.96 -0.63
C TYR A 190 0.70 8.14 -1.88
N GLY A 191 0.65 6.81 -1.79
CA GLY A 191 0.81 5.92 -2.95
C GLY A 191 -0.19 6.19 -4.07
N GLY A 192 -1.37 6.74 -3.77
CA GLY A 192 -2.33 7.19 -4.78
C GLY A 192 -1.75 8.29 -5.69
N ALA A 193 -1.08 9.29 -5.12
CA ALA A 193 -0.41 10.34 -5.90
C ALA A 193 0.76 9.80 -6.74
N VAL A 194 1.50 8.80 -6.22
CA VAL A 194 2.54 8.10 -6.99
C VAL A 194 1.94 7.39 -8.20
N VAL A 195 0.84 6.65 -8.00
CA VAL A 195 0.14 5.92 -9.09
C VAL A 195 -0.36 6.90 -10.12
N GLY A 196 -1.06 7.98 -9.75
CA GLY A 196 -1.62 8.93 -10.71
C GLY A 196 -0.53 9.65 -11.53
N LEU A 197 0.60 10.05 -10.91
CA LEU A 197 1.73 10.59 -11.67
C LEU A 197 2.39 9.54 -12.56
N ALA A 198 2.44 8.27 -12.15
CA ALA A 198 2.93 7.19 -13.00
C ALA A 198 1.99 6.97 -14.21
N GLU A 199 0.66 7.05 -14.02
CA GLU A 199 -0.31 7.00 -15.12
C GLU A 199 -0.10 8.15 -16.10
N GLN A 200 0.13 9.38 -15.59
CA GLN A 200 0.46 10.55 -16.43
C GLN A 200 1.78 10.34 -17.19
N ALA A 201 2.76 9.66 -16.57
CA ALA A 201 4.04 9.29 -17.19
C ALA A 201 3.95 8.08 -18.14
N GLY A 202 2.76 7.49 -18.32
CA GLY A 202 2.52 6.43 -19.30
C GLY A 202 2.48 5.01 -18.71
N LEU A 203 2.20 4.85 -17.42
CA LEU A 203 1.93 3.55 -16.80
C LEU A 203 0.82 2.82 -17.60
N ARG A 204 0.98 1.50 -17.72
CA ARG A 204 -0.01 0.61 -18.33
C ARG A 204 -0.64 -0.26 -17.25
N ALA A 205 -1.95 -0.16 -17.12
CA ALA A 205 -2.77 -0.97 -16.25
C ALA A 205 -4.14 -1.21 -16.88
N ASP A 206 -4.80 -2.29 -16.53
CA ASP A 206 -6.16 -2.60 -16.95
C ASP A 206 -7.19 -2.09 -15.93
N ARG A 207 -6.78 -1.91 -14.68
CA ARG A 207 -7.58 -1.36 -13.59
C ARG A 207 -6.70 -0.61 -12.62
N VAL A 208 -7.23 0.47 -12.06
CA VAL A 208 -6.56 1.27 -11.04
C VAL A 208 -7.48 1.46 -9.84
N LEU A 209 -6.92 1.34 -8.61
CA LEU A 209 -7.66 1.53 -7.38
C LEU A 209 -6.90 2.46 -6.43
N TYR A 210 -7.55 3.55 -6.06
CA TYR A 210 -7.09 4.50 -5.04
C TYR A 210 -7.72 4.15 -3.69
N ILE A 211 -6.91 3.67 -2.75
CA ILE A 211 -7.34 3.34 -1.38
C ILE A 211 -6.96 4.51 -0.48
N ALA A 212 -7.93 5.28 -0.01
CA ALA A 212 -7.70 6.53 0.71
C ALA A 212 -6.60 7.39 0.05
N GLY A 213 -6.67 7.54 -1.29
CA GLY A 213 -5.60 8.18 -2.06
C GLY A 213 -5.46 9.66 -1.76
N ALA A 214 -4.23 10.16 -1.56
CA ALA A 214 -3.94 11.56 -1.28
C ALA A 214 -4.29 12.52 -2.44
N GLY A 215 -4.58 11.97 -3.62
CA GLY A 215 -4.92 12.66 -4.87
C GLY A 215 -4.45 11.83 -6.05
N MET A 216 -4.75 12.30 -7.25
CA MET A 216 -4.41 11.65 -8.52
C MET A 216 -3.07 12.14 -9.09
N GLY A 217 -2.29 12.90 -8.30
CA GLY A 217 -1.00 13.46 -8.69
C GLY A 217 -1.08 14.91 -9.17
N GLU A 218 0.00 15.65 -8.98
CA GLU A 218 0.07 17.08 -9.31
C GLU A 218 -0.30 17.33 -10.78
N GLY A 219 -1.20 18.29 -10.99
CA GLY A 219 -1.66 18.69 -12.33
C GLY A 219 -2.75 17.81 -12.94
N VAL A 220 -3.04 16.63 -12.38
CA VAL A 220 -4.11 15.73 -12.83
C VAL A 220 -5.49 16.29 -12.43
N LYS A 221 -6.41 16.34 -13.37
CA LYS A 221 -7.80 16.82 -13.18
C LYS A 221 -8.83 15.69 -13.26
N GLY A 222 -8.43 14.53 -13.73
CA GLY A 222 -9.27 13.34 -13.83
C GLY A 222 -8.64 12.29 -14.73
N VAL A 223 -9.30 11.15 -14.87
CA VAL A 223 -8.79 10.00 -15.63
C VAL A 223 -8.50 10.31 -17.11
N GLN A 224 -9.15 11.32 -17.67
CA GLN A 224 -8.92 11.76 -19.07
C GLN A 224 -7.51 12.31 -19.31
N ASP A 225 -6.76 12.62 -18.26
CA ASP A 225 -5.39 13.12 -18.36
C ASP A 225 -4.36 11.98 -18.49
N PHE A 226 -4.79 10.73 -18.39
CA PHE A 226 -3.93 9.56 -18.43
C PHE A 226 -3.83 8.97 -19.84
N PRO A 227 -2.63 8.94 -20.44
CA PRO A 227 -2.48 8.57 -21.86
C PRO A 227 -2.78 7.09 -22.15
N ASN A 228 -2.56 6.18 -21.20
CA ASN A 228 -2.69 4.73 -21.42
C ASN A 228 -3.82 4.09 -20.62
N THR A 229 -4.33 4.75 -19.60
CA THR A 229 -5.33 4.22 -18.66
C THR A 229 -6.60 5.04 -18.62
N GLY A 230 -6.67 6.19 -19.30
CA GLY A 230 -7.83 7.08 -19.26
C GLY A 230 -9.15 6.46 -19.74
N ASP A 231 -9.09 5.40 -20.54
CA ASP A 231 -10.23 4.59 -20.98
C ASP A 231 -10.46 3.33 -20.12
N LYS A 232 -9.61 3.09 -19.14
CA LYS A 232 -9.70 1.94 -18.21
C LYS A 232 -10.52 2.29 -16.98
N PRO A 233 -11.11 1.29 -16.31
CA PRO A 233 -11.84 1.53 -15.08
C PRO A 233 -10.90 1.94 -13.94
N HIS A 234 -11.27 3.05 -13.31
CA HIS A 234 -10.64 3.56 -12.10
C HIS A 234 -11.63 3.49 -10.95
N TYR A 235 -11.15 3.06 -9.80
CA TYR A 235 -11.94 2.92 -8.59
C TYR A 235 -11.29 3.69 -7.46
N SER A 236 -12.10 4.12 -6.49
CA SER A 236 -11.58 4.68 -5.25
C SER A 236 -12.46 4.31 -4.07
N MET A 237 -11.85 4.19 -2.91
CA MET A 237 -12.55 4.09 -1.63
C MET A 237 -11.88 5.00 -0.61
N GLN A 238 -12.71 5.62 0.22
CA GLN A 238 -12.28 6.52 1.28
C GLN A 238 -13.38 6.57 2.31
N SER A 239 -13.04 6.39 3.59
CA SER A 239 -14.02 6.47 4.66
C SER A 239 -14.65 7.87 4.75
N ARG A 240 -15.89 7.94 5.22
CA ARG A 240 -16.66 9.20 5.28
C ARG A 240 -16.06 10.20 6.26
N ASN A 241 -15.39 9.71 7.32
CA ASN A 241 -14.75 10.52 8.34
C ASN A 241 -13.23 10.72 8.12
N GLU A 242 -12.73 10.45 6.91
CA GLU A 242 -11.32 10.52 6.57
C GLU A 242 -10.76 11.94 6.69
N ILE A 243 -9.91 12.17 7.67
CA ILE A 243 -9.26 13.46 7.92
C ILE A 243 -7.83 13.49 7.40
N VAL A 244 -7.11 12.35 7.49
CA VAL A 244 -5.68 12.29 7.13
C VAL A 244 -5.48 12.74 5.68
N VAL A 245 -6.28 12.16 4.80
CA VAL A 245 -6.20 12.46 3.36
C VAL A 245 -6.96 13.72 3.01
N GLY A 246 -8.08 13.99 3.69
CA GLY A 246 -8.88 15.20 3.47
C GLY A 246 -8.08 16.49 3.66
N LEU A 247 -7.09 16.51 4.56
CA LEU A 247 -6.17 17.64 4.73
C LEU A 247 -5.18 17.83 3.58
N ILE A 248 -4.94 16.78 2.78
CA ILE A 248 -3.93 16.76 1.73
C ILE A 248 -4.57 16.83 0.34
N GLN A 249 -5.71 16.18 0.12
CA GLN A 249 -6.40 16.08 -1.17
C GLN A 249 -6.78 17.41 -1.81
N ASP A 250 -7.12 18.41 -1.00
CA ASP A 250 -7.50 19.72 -1.52
C ASP A 250 -6.29 20.65 -1.81
N LEU A 251 -5.06 20.14 -1.59
CA LEU A 251 -3.85 20.85 -1.94
C LEU A 251 -3.58 20.71 -3.44
N PRO A 252 -3.36 21.82 -4.18
CA PRO A 252 -3.11 21.77 -5.64
C PRO A 252 -1.98 20.84 -6.07
N MET A 253 -1.03 20.57 -5.17
CA MET A 253 0.15 19.76 -5.41
C MET A 253 -0.12 18.23 -5.46
N HIS A 254 -1.32 17.81 -5.09
CA HIS A 254 -1.74 16.38 -5.18
C HIS A 254 -2.76 16.13 -6.29
N GLY A 255 -3.15 17.18 -7.04
CA GLY A 255 -4.12 17.07 -8.12
C GLY A 255 -5.54 16.82 -7.64
N GLN A 256 -6.39 16.32 -8.53
CA GLN A 256 -7.78 16.04 -8.23
C GLN A 256 -7.91 14.91 -7.20
N SER A 257 -8.81 15.08 -6.23
CA SER A 257 -9.22 13.98 -5.35
C SER A 257 -9.95 12.90 -6.17
N PRO A 258 -9.59 11.61 -6.01
CA PRO A 258 -10.23 10.53 -6.78
C PRO A 258 -11.71 10.30 -6.42
N ILE A 259 -12.17 10.77 -5.24
CA ILE A 259 -13.58 10.66 -4.85
C ILE A 259 -14.43 11.86 -5.27
N ARG A 260 -13.83 12.89 -5.87
CA ARG A 260 -14.55 14.12 -6.27
C ARG A 260 -15.29 13.91 -7.60
N ASP A 261 -16.46 14.50 -7.70
CA ASP A 261 -17.23 14.56 -8.94
C ASP A 261 -16.39 15.09 -10.09
N GLY A 262 -16.50 14.45 -11.27
CA GLY A 262 -15.74 14.82 -12.46
C GLY A 262 -14.34 14.22 -12.53
N SER A 263 -13.86 13.50 -11.53
CA SER A 263 -12.60 12.74 -11.58
C SER A 263 -12.62 11.60 -12.61
N GLY A 264 -13.81 11.07 -12.92
CA GLY A 264 -14.00 9.88 -13.75
C GLY A 264 -13.77 8.57 -13.02
N VAL A 265 -13.55 8.61 -11.71
CA VAL A 265 -13.27 7.46 -10.84
C VAL A 265 -14.58 6.96 -10.22
N ILE A 266 -14.77 5.66 -10.18
CA ILE A 266 -15.93 4.98 -9.58
C ILE A 266 -15.67 4.87 -8.06
N ARG A 267 -16.53 5.49 -7.25
CA ARG A 267 -16.42 5.40 -5.80
C ARG A 267 -17.02 4.11 -5.28
N LEU A 268 -16.29 3.40 -4.42
CA LEU A 268 -16.70 2.17 -3.78
C LEU A 268 -17.05 2.39 -2.31
N GLU A 269 -17.90 1.49 -1.79
CA GLU A 269 -18.27 1.50 -0.38
C GLU A 269 -17.11 1.04 0.50
N THR A 270 -17.02 1.62 1.70
CA THR A 270 -16.10 1.20 2.75
C THR A 270 -16.78 0.28 3.76
N GLY A 271 -18.06 0.51 4.01
CA GLY A 271 -18.97 -0.35 4.73
C GLY A 271 -18.52 -0.77 6.12
N PHE A 272 -18.68 -2.02 6.41
CA PHE A 272 -18.51 -2.62 7.73
C PHE A 272 -17.12 -3.25 7.92
N THR A 273 -16.69 -3.37 9.19
CA THR A 273 -15.45 -4.06 9.58
C THR A 273 -15.52 -5.58 9.35
N ASP A 274 -16.74 -6.12 9.25
CA ASP A 274 -17.03 -7.49 8.83
C ASP A 274 -18.10 -7.43 7.73
N ALA A 275 -17.73 -7.77 6.50
CA ALA A 275 -18.61 -7.70 5.33
C ALA A 275 -19.81 -8.66 5.42
N ASP A 276 -19.66 -9.76 6.14
CA ASP A 276 -20.70 -10.79 6.33
C ASP A 276 -21.66 -10.46 7.49
N ASP A 277 -21.30 -9.49 8.34
CA ASP A 277 -22.10 -9.07 9.49
C ASP A 277 -22.46 -7.57 9.41
N PRO A 278 -23.64 -7.21 8.88
CA PRO A 278 -24.11 -5.83 8.80
C PRO A 278 -24.41 -5.21 10.18
N THR A 279 -24.26 -5.95 11.28
CA THR A 279 -24.33 -5.45 12.65
C THR A 279 -22.96 -5.16 13.24
N SER A 280 -21.88 -5.50 12.52
CA SER A 280 -20.52 -5.14 12.91
C SER A 280 -20.33 -3.62 12.81
N PRO A 281 -19.36 -3.05 13.55
CA PRO A 281 -19.06 -1.63 13.42
C PRO A 281 -18.73 -1.25 11.97
N ASP A 282 -19.16 -0.06 11.54
CA ASP A 282 -18.70 0.53 10.29
C ASP A 282 -17.21 0.91 10.38
N ILE A 283 -16.56 1.05 9.23
CA ILE A 283 -15.15 1.46 9.16
C ILE A 283 -14.94 2.83 9.81
N GLU A 284 -15.89 3.74 9.68
CA GLU A 284 -15.85 5.10 10.23
C GLU A 284 -15.83 5.08 11.76
N SER A 285 -16.44 4.09 12.41
CA SER A 285 -16.48 3.98 13.86
C SER A 285 -15.16 3.55 14.49
N THR A 286 -14.21 3.03 13.70
CA THR A 286 -12.89 2.60 14.20
C THR A 286 -12.01 3.76 14.66
N GLY A 287 -12.35 5.00 14.30
CA GLY A 287 -11.60 6.20 14.63
C GLY A 287 -11.00 6.89 13.40
N MET A 288 -10.76 8.19 13.51
CA MET A 288 -10.35 9.01 12.36
C MET A 288 -8.99 8.64 11.74
N LEU A 289 -8.07 8.15 12.55
CA LEU A 289 -6.74 7.71 12.07
C LEU A 289 -6.74 6.22 11.72
N GLU A 290 -7.46 5.44 12.50
CA GLU A 290 -7.59 3.99 12.32
C GLU A 290 -8.39 3.67 11.05
N SER A 291 -9.44 4.43 10.74
CA SER A 291 -10.27 4.23 9.54
C SER A 291 -9.45 4.32 8.25
N HIS A 292 -8.37 5.13 8.23
CA HIS A 292 -7.47 5.26 7.11
C HIS A 292 -6.76 3.94 6.74
N SER A 293 -6.35 3.15 7.73
CA SER A 293 -5.68 1.85 7.53
C SER A 293 -6.64 0.67 7.57
N SER A 294 -7.81 0.81 8.21
CA SER A 294 -8.83 -0.24 8.32
C SER A 294 -9.44 -0.62 6.97
N LEU A 295 -9.36 0.26 5.95
CA LEU A 295 -9.77 -0.05 4.58
C LEU A 295 -9.07 -1.26 3.97
N MET A 296 -7.93 -1.65 4.51
CA MET A 296 -7.14 -2.81 4.04
C MET A 296 -7.24 -4.02 4.99
N GLN A 297 -8.16 -3.98 5.95
CA GLN A 297 -8.35 -5.06 6.91
C GLN A 297 -9.09 -6.24 6.27
N PRO A 298 -8.52 -7.46 6.28
CA PRO A 298 -9.20 -8.65 5.75
C PRO A 298 -10.58 -8.86 6.38
N GLY A 299 -11.56 -9.22 5.54
CA GLY A 299 -12.94 -9.47 5.94
C GLY A 299 -13.83 -8.22 6.00
N SER A 300 -13.28 -7.00 5.88
CA SER A 300 -14.10 -5.79 5.79
C SER A 300 -14.72 -5.61 4.40
N THR A 301 -15.83 -4.89 4.30
CA THR A 301 -16.45 -4.52 3.01
C THR A 301 -15.45 -3.86 2.05
N SER A 302 -14.62 -2.96 2.57
CA SER A 302 -13.57 -2.29 1.78
C SER A 302 -12.52 -3.28 1.26
N PHE A 303 -12.11 -4.27 2.06
CA PHE A 303 -11.16 -5.29 1.61
C PHE A 303 -11.77 -6.21 0.54
N GLU A 304 -13.04 -6.62 0.70
CA GLU A 304 -13.77 -7.38 -0.33
C GLU A 304 -13.89 -6.58 -1.64
N ASN A 305 -14.07 -5.27 -1.57
CA ASN A 305 -14.01 -4.40 -2.75
C ASN A 305 -12.61 -4.36 -3.39
N VAL A 306 -11.53 -4.38 -2.59
CA VAL A 306 -10.16 -4.53 -3.16
C VAL A 306 -10.06 -5.85 -3.92
N VAL A 307 -10.47 -6.97 -3.31
CA VAL A 307 -10.47 -8.30 -3.94
C VAL A 307 -11.29 -8.27 -5.23
N GLY A 308 -12.51 -7.72 -5.19
CA GLY A 308 -13.38 -7.60 -6.36
C GLY A 308 -12.75 -6.83 -7.52
N VAL A 309 -12.09 -5.68 -7.23
CA VAL A 309 -11.39 -4.90 -8.27
C VAL A 309 -10.23 -5.69 -8.86
N VAL A 310 -9.38 -6.31 -8.03
CA VAL A 310 -8.16 -6.96 -8.54
C VAL A 310 -8.47 -8.24 -9.29
N GLU A 311 -9.45 -9.02 -8.88
CA GLU A 311 -9.90 -10.21 -9.61
C GLU A 311 -10.82 -9.89 -10.81
N GLY A 312 -11.46 -8.71 -10.79
CA GLY A 312 -12.41 -8.31 -11.82
C GLY A 312 -13.75 -9.03 -11.67
N THR A 313 -14.20 -9.19 -10.45
CA THR A 313 -15.47 -9.86 -10.10
C THR A 313 -16.58 -8.86 -9.83
N THR A 314 -16.96 -8.65 -8.59
CA THR A 314 -18.01 -7.72 -8.17
C THR A 314 -17.51 -6.79 -7.09
N VAL A 315 -18.04 -5.58 -7.07
CA VAL A 315 -17.75 -4.57 -6.06
C VAL A 315 -19.05 -3.90 -5.60
N GLU A 316 -19.01 -3.38 -4.39
CA GLU A 316 -20.08 -2.57 -3.84
C GLU A 316 -19.83 -1.10 -4.11
N LEU A 317 -20.79 -0.43 -4.76
CA LEU A 317 -20.74 0.99 -5.02
C LEU A 317 -21.06 1.79 -3.76
N TYR A 318 -20.43 2.95 -3.63
CA TYR A 318 -20.67 3.89 -2.56
C TYR A 318 -22.15 4.27 -2.44
N SER A 319 -22.66 4.24 -1.23
CA SER A 319 -24.02 4.65 -0.88
C SER A 319 -24.01 6.09 -0.35
N GLU A 320 -24.71 6.98 -1.05
CA GLU A 320 -24.83 8.38 -0.63
C GLU A 320 -25.63 8.51 0.67
N SER A 321 -25.26 9.53 1.47
CA SER A 321 -26.06 9.89 2.65
C SER A 321 -27.46 10.33 2.24
N LYS A 322 -28.47 9.91 3.00
CA LYS A 322 -29.88 10.23 2.78
C LYS A 322 -30.41 11.13 3.90
N SER A 323 -31.37 11.99 3.57
CA SER A 323 -32.11 12.76 4.57
C SER A 323 -33.26 11.94 5.10
N GLU A 324 -33.30 11.72 6.42
CA GLU A 324 -34.42 11.09 7.12
C GLU A 324 -35.18 12.10 7.96
N ASP A 325 -36.52 12.07 7.85
CA ASP A 325 -37.38 12.84 8.71
C ASP A 325 -37.62 12.11 10.03
N ARG A 326 -37.08 12.66 11.12
CA ARG A 326 -37.26 12.15 12.46
C ARG A 326 -38.18 13.07 13.25
N TRP A 327 -38.73 12.60 14.37
CA TRP A 327 -39.66 13.39 15.19
C TRP A 327 -39.09 14.73 15.70
N TYR A 328 -37.79 14.89 15.67
CA TYR A 328 -37.05 16.11 16.07
C TYR A 328 -36.49 16.89 14.88
N GLY A 329 -36.84 16.53 13.65
CA GLY A 329 -36.40 17.19 12.42
C GLY A 329 -35.74 16.24 11.41
N SER A 330 -35.40 16.77 10.23
CA SER A 330 -34.67 16.01 9.20
C SER A 330 -33.19 15.91 9.58
N VAL A 331 -32.64 14.70 9.52
CA VAL A 331 -31.23 14.40 9.77
C VAL A 331 -30.65 13.71 8.54
N ASN A 332 -29.40 13.97 8.23
CA ASN A 332 -28.66 13.19 7.26
C ASN A 332 -28.12 11.92 7.93
N VAL A 333 -28.43 10.78 7.32
CA VAL A 333 -27.98 9.45 7.76
C VAL A 333 -27.08 8.90 6.67
N ASP A 334 -25.95 8.34 7.03
CA ASP A 334 -25.04 7.72 6.06
C ASP A 334 -25.74 6.54 5.37
N GLY A 335 -25.38 6.32 4.12
CA GLY A 335 -26.09 5.35 3.29
C GLY A 335 -26.12 3.95 3.87
N ILE A 336 -25.09 3.54 4.59
CA ILE A 336 -25.00 2.21 5.24
C ILE A 336 -25.80 2.15 6.56
N ASP A 337 -26.02 3.29 7.22
CA ASP A 337 -26.78 3.39 8.48
C ASP A 337 -28.28 3.57 8.26
N HIS A 338 -28.74 3.55 7.01
CA HIS A 338 -30.12 3.70 6.67
C HIS A 338 -30.90 2.38 6.85
N ASP A 339 -32.08 2.43 7.47
CA ASP A 339 -32.89 1.22 7.78
C ASP A 339 -33.20 0.34 6.54
N ASP A 340 -33.23 0.93 5.35
CA ASP A 340 -33.47 0.22 4.08
C ASP A 340 -32.18 0.00 3.24
N TYR A 341 -30.99 0.15 3.86
CA TYR A 341 -29.72 -0.09 3.17
C TYR A 341 -29.67 -1.49 2.57
N LYS A 342 -29.17 -1.53 1.34
CA LYS A 342 -28.85 -2.78 0.62
C LYS A 342 -27.58 -2.57 -0.18
N PRO A 343 -26.62 -3.48 -0.11
CA PRO A 343 -25.42 -3.44 -0.92
C PRO A 343 -25.72 -3.26 -2.42
N ASN A 344 -25.13 -2.26 -3.04
CA ASN A 344 -25.24 -2.01 -4.47
C ASN A 344 -24.10 -2.69 -5.22
N MET A 345 -24.23 -4.01 -5.42
CA MET A 345 -23.22 -4.84 -6.07
C MET A 345 -23.25 -4.68 -7.58
N VAL A 346 -22.10 -4.42 -8.18
CA VAL A 346 -21.92 -4.32 -9.64
C VAL A 346 -20.71 -5.14 -10.10
N GLY A 347 -20.76 -5.64 -11.34
CA GLY A 347 -19.60 -6.29 -11.95
C GLY A 347 -18.49 -5.29 -12.25
N VAL A 348 -17.26 -5.67 -11.99
CA VAL A 348 -16.06 -4.91 -12.36
C VAL A 348 -15.93 -4.89 -13.89
N LYS A 349 -15.64 -3.70 -14.43
CA LYS A 349 -15.50 -3.49 -15.88
C LYS A 349 -14.12 -3.94 -16.39
#